data_08c967622d08a8ca54fb12a2cfdd50f7
#
_entry.id   08c967622d08a8ca54fb12a2cfdd50f7
#
_cell.length_a   1.000
_cell.length_b   1.000
_cell.length_c   1.000
_cell.angle_alpha   90.00
_cell.angle_beta   90.00
_cell.angle_gamma   90.00
#
_symmetry.space_group_name_H-M   'P 1'
#
loop_
_entity.id
_entity.type
_entity.pdbx_description
1 polymer ?
#
loop_
_entity_poly.entity_id
_entity_poly.type
_entity_poly.pdbx_seq_one_letter_code
_entity_poly.pdbx_strand_id
1 'polypeptide(L)'
;VYREEGVVKVNRPFAKEELNALPTPDFDGLPLDLYLSPTRVLPVMGSRGCYWEKCAFCSIPFDHMNFHVRYAENVVNDFKVLQEKYNCDHFFFTDEALPINFLRTFAAKIIEQKVDVQWTGELKFEKSLLKDDRIELLYKSGCRKLIFGLESYNQRVLDSMKKGVELSWVDDTSEACMKLGIAMHFYLICGFPTETEAEVMDSINFVLNNQ
;
A
#
# COMPACT_ATOMS: atom_id res chain seq x y z
N VAL A 1 -13.97 21.99 12.25
CA VAL A 1 -14.99 22.99 11.86
C VAL A 1 -16.15 22.90 12.84
N TYR A 2 -16.59 24.02 13.40
CA TYR A 2 -17.71 24.09 14.32
C TYR A 2 -18.52 25.38 14.10
N ARG A 3 -19.72 25.43 14.64
CA ARG A 3 -20.54 26.61 14.56
C ARG A 3 -20.63 27.25 15.96
N GLU A 4 -20.36 28.55 16.06
CA GLU A 4 -20.49 29.32 17.26
C GLU A 4 -21.29 30.61 16.94
N GLU A 5 -22.37 30.84 17.67
CA GLU A 5 -23.29 32.00 17.46
C GLU A 5 -23.75 32.13 15.98
N GLY A 6 -24.03 31.02 15.31
CA GLY A 6 -24.48 30.99 13.90
C GLY A 6 -23.36 31.12 12.86
N VAL A 7 -22.14 31.42 13.28
CA VAL A 7 -20.98 31.58 12.38
C VAL A 7 -20.18 30.28 12.31
N VAL A 8 -19.81 29.86 11.07
CA VAL A 8 -18.92 28.70 10.86
C VAL A 8 -17.49 29.13 11.19
N LYS A 9 -16.88 28.42 12.13
CA LYS A 9 -15.47 28.60 12.50
C LYS A 9 -14.66 27.39 12.08
N VAL A 10 -13.48 27.63 11.57
CA VAL A 10 -12.50 26.60 11.18
C VAL A 10 -11.31 26.72 12.12
N ASN A 11 -10.97 25.62 12.79
CA ASN A 11 -9.76 25.56 13.61
C ASN A 11 -8.54 25.76 12.73
N ARG A 12 -7.48 26.29 13.29
CA ARG A 12 -6.19 26.35 12.59
C ARG A 12 -5.74 24.93 12.26
N PRO A 13 -5.15 24.70 11.06
CA PRO A 13 -4.51 23.43 10.77
C PRO A 13 -3.49 23.11 11.86
N PHE A 14 -3.43 21.85 12.29
CA PHE A 14 -2.35 21.40 13.17
C PHE A 14 -1.00 21.58 12.46
N ALA A 15 0.05 21.75 13.27
CA ALA A 15 1.40 21.62 12.76
C ALA A 15 1.57 20.21 12.14
N LYS A 16 2.35 20.11 11.05
CA LYS A 16 2.63 18.80 10.43
C LYS A 16 3.26 17.88 11.46
N GLU A 17 2.68 16.68 11.60
CA GLU A 17 3.30 15.65 12.41
C GLU A 17 4.59 15.17 11.76
N GLU A 18 5.64 15.06 12.56
CA GLU A 18 6.89 14.43 12.15
C GLU A 18 6.74 12.91 12.28
N LEU A 19 6.47 12.22 11.17
CA LEU A 19 6.20 10.76 11.19
C LEU A 19 7.34 9.93 11.79
N ASN A 20 8.58 10.44 11.72
CA ASN A 20 9.73 9.75 12.29
C ASN A 20 9.88 9.93 13.80
N ALA A 21 9.13 10.86 14.38
CA ALA A 21 9.04 11.04 15.83
C ALA A 21 7.90 10.24 16.49
N LEU A 22 7.06 9.59 15.69
CA LEU A 22 5.98 8.76 16.21
C LEU A 22 6.56 7.53 16.93
N PRO A 23 6.01 7.16 18.10
CA PRO A 23 6.39 5.93 18.79
C PRO A 23 5.94 4.69 17.98
N THR A 24 6.53 3.55 18.29
CA THR A 24 6.01 2.25 17.84
C THR A 24 4.54 2.11 18.25
N PRO A 25 3.65 1.61 17.37
CA PRO A 25 2.24 1.40 17.70
C PRO A 25 2.07 0.52 18.94
N ASP A 26 1.08 0.84 19.76
CA ASP A 26 0.73 0.07 20.94
C ASP A 26 -0.68 -0.51 20.79
N PHE A 27 -0.79 -1.84 20.97
CA PHE A 27 -2.03 -2.59 20.84
C PHE A 27 -2.47 -3.18 22.19
N ASP A 28 -1.87 -2.78 23.32
CA ASP A 28 -2.27 -3.24 24.65
C ASP A 28 -3.73 -2.89 24.94
N GLY A 29 -4.44 -3.82 25.56
CA GLY A 29 -5.86 -3.66 25.85
C GLY A 29 -6.81 -4.02 24.69
N LEU A 30 -6.30 -4.29 23.50
CA LEU A 30 -7.13 -4.84 22.42
C LEU A 30 -7.24 -6.36 22.55
N PRO A 31 -8.44 -6.94 22.35
CA PRO A 31 -8.64 -8.39 22.43
C PRO A 31 -8.15 -9.07 21.13
N LEU A 32 -6.84 -9.06 20.89
CA LEU A 32 -6.24 -9.51 19.62
C LEU A 32 -6.61 -10.96 19.26
N ASP A 33 -6.86 -11.81 20.24
CA ASP A 33 -7.24 -13.21 20.04
C ASP A 33 -8.70 -13.40 19.58
N LEU A 34 -9.53 -12.34 19.62
CA LEU A 34 -10.92 -12.36 19.16
C LEU A 34 -11.08 -11.86 17.73
N TYR A 35 -10.01 -11.41 17.07
CA TYR A 35 -10.07 -10.98 15.67
C TYR A 35 -10.19 -12.19 14.75
N LEU A 36 -11.06 -12.09 13.74
CA LEU A 36 -11.36 -13.16 12.78
C LEU A 36 -10.24 -13.33 11.73
N SER A 37 -9.01 -13.44 12.18
CA SER A 37 -7.86 -13.73 11.32
C SER A 37 -7.25 -15.06 11.75
N PRO A 38 -6.90 -15.97 10.83
CA PRO A 38 -6.29 -17.25 11.18
C PRO A 38 -4.94 -17.08 11.87
N THR A 39 -4.25 -15.99 11.61
CA THR A 39 -3.00 -15.60 12.28
C THR A 39 -3.14 -14.15 12.76
N ARG A 40 -2.40 -13.82 13.83
CA ARG A 40 -2.35 -12.42 14.29
C ARG A 40 -1.66 -11.57 13.24
N VAL A 41 -2.32 -10.49 12.80
CA VAL A 41 -1.78 -9.51 11.85
C VAL A 41 -1.83 -8.15 12.50
N LEU A 42 -0.71 -7.45 12.58
CA LEU A 42 -0.65 -6.11 13.14
C LEU A 42 -0.46 -5.05 12.04
N PRO A 43 -1.23 -3.95 12.09
CA PRO A 43 -1.07 -2.85 11.14
C PRO A 43 0.19 -2.03 11.47
N VAL A 44 0.89 -1.62 10.43
CA VAL A 44 2.06 -0.72 10.51
C VAL A 44 1.97 0.30 9.39
N MET A 45 2.68 1.42 9.53
CA MET A 45 2.67 2.49 8.55
C MET A 45 4.10 2.85 8.13
N GLY A 46 4.37 2.85 6.82
CA GLY A 46 5.62 3.28 6.23
C GLY A 46 5.56 4.70 5.68
N SER A 47 4.37 5.12 5.23
CA SER A 47 4.12 6.47 4.69
C SER A 47 2.69 6.91 4.98
N ARG A 48 2.41 8.18 4.79
CA ARG A 48 1.06 8.76 4.88
C ARG A 48 0.78 9.59 3.65
N GLY A 49 -0.42 9.42 3.09
CA GLY A 49 -0.82 10.02 1.83
C GLY A 49 -0.30 9.25 0.61
N CYS A 50 -0.63 9.70 -0.57
CA CYS A 50 -0.23 9.07 -1.82
C CYS A 50 0.74 9.98 -2.60
N TYR A 51 1.90 9.45 -2.98
CA TYR A 51 2.91 10.20 -3.75
C TYR A 51 2.49 10.52 -5.19
N TRP A 52 1.49 9.80 -5.72
CA TRP A 52 1.04 10.03 -7.10
C TRP A 52 0.12 11.24 -7.21
N GLU A 53 -0.86 11.40 -6.36
CA GLU A 53 -1.78 12.54 -6.21
C GLU A 53 -2.51 13.01 -7.50
N LYS A 54 -2.56 12.21 -8.58
CA LYS A 54 -3.08 12.63 -9.89
C LYS A 54 -4.34 11.90 -10.35
N CYS A 55 -4.75 10.84 -9.65
CA CYS A 55 -5.91 10.06 -10.06
C CYS A 55 -7.18 10.91 -10.04
N ALA A 56 -7.93 10.90 -11.16
CA ALA A 56 -9.11 11.76 -11.33
C ALA A 56 -10.29 11.41 -10.41
N PHE A 57 -10.30 10.22 -9.83
CA PHE A 57 -11.36 9.73 -8.93
C PHE A 57 -10.99 9.84 -7.44
N CYS A 58 -9.73 10.12 -7.12
CA CYS A 58 -9.20 9.98 -5.76
C CYS A 58 -9.38 11.27 -4.95
N SER A 59 -9.84 11.12 -3.70
CA SER A 59 -10.01 12.24 -2.76
C SER A 59 -8.78 12.54 -1.91
N ILE A 60 -7.80 11.64 -1.83
CA ILE A 60 -6.60 11.78 -0.98
C ILE A 60 -5.90 13.14 -1.15
N PRO A 61 -5.71 13.71 -2.36
CA PRO A 61 -5.09 15.02 -2.50
C PRO A 61 -5.88 16.18 -1.88
N PHE A 62 -7.21 16.01 -1.73
CA PHE A 62 -8.10 17.03 -1.17
C PHE A 62 -8.14 17.02 0.37
N ASP A 63 -7.72 15.91 0.99
CA ASP A 63 -7.71 15.79 2.44
C ASP A 63 -6.50 16.48 3.10
N HIS A 64 -5.77 17.30 2.32
CA HIS A 64 -4.58 18.05 2.77
C HIS A 64 -3.48 17.18 3.41
N MET A 65 -3.52 15.88 3.18
CA MET A 65 -2.46 14.96 3.60
C MET A 65 -1.29 15.06 2.63
N ASN A 66 -0.34 15.95 2.92
CA ASN A 66 0.92 15.93 2.19
C ASN A 66 1.56 14.55 2.34
N PHE A 67 2.08 14.04 1.24
CA PHE A 67 2.80 12.77 1.25
C PHE A 67 4.07 12.84 2.10
N HIS A 68 4.19 11.95 3.06
CA HIS A 68 5.34 11.82 3.96
C HIS A 68 5.76 10.36 4.10
N VAL A 69 7.05 10.11 4.12
CA VAL A 69 7.63 8.76 4.25
C VAL A 69 8.44 8.68 5.54
N ARG A 70 8.29 7.58 6.27
CA ARG A 70 9.10 7.25 7.44
C ARG A 70 10.48 6.73 7.01
N TYR A 71 11.45 6.84 7.89
CA TYR A 71 12.72 6.14 7.70
C TYR A 71 12.51 4.63 7.81
N ALA A 72 13.03 3.87 6.84
CA ALA A 72 12.89 2.42 6.82
C ALA A 72 13.42 1.77 8.10
N GLU A 73 14.47 2.34 8.71
CA GLU A 73 15.03 1.92 9.98
C GLU A 73 14.01 1.91 11.11
N ASN A 74 13.22 3.00 11.22
CA ASN A 74 12.21 3.13 12.26
C ASN A 74 11.10 2.08 12.08
N VAL A 75 10.71 1.81 10.83
CA VAL A 75 9.69 0.80 10.53
C VAL A 75 10.20 -0.62 10.80
N VAL A 76 11.47 -0.90 10.47
CA VAL A 76 12.10 -2.20 10.84
C VAL A 76 12.17 -2.37 12.35
N ASN A 77 12.48 -1.29 13.09
CA ASN A 77 12.45 -1.32 14.55
C ASN A 77 11.03 -1.59 15.10
N ASP A 78 10.01 -0.97 14.52
CA ASP A 78 8.62 -1.26 14.90
C ASP A 78 8.31 -2.74 14.72
N PHE A 79 8.70 -3.35 13.59
CA PHE A 79 8.48 -4.77 13.34
C PHE A 79 9.10 -5.64 14.43
N LYS A 80 10.34 -5.36 14.84
CA LYS A 80 11.02 -6.10 15.91
C LYS A 80 10.31 -5.96 17.26
N VAL A 81 9.97 -4.72 17.63
CA VAL A 81 9.30 -4.45 18.91
C VAL A 81 7.92 -5.11 18.94
N LEU A 82 7.15 -5.02 17.86
CA LEU A 82 5.82 -5.61 17.76
C LEU A 82 5.89 -7.14 17.71
N GLN A 83 6.87 -7.71 17.00
CA GLN A 83 7.10 -9.14 16.94
C GLN A 83 7.36 -9.70 18.34
N GLU A 84 8.27 -9.08 19.08
CA GLU A 84 8.62 -9.50 20.43
C GLU A 84 7.45 -9.32 21.41
N LYS A 85 6.84 -8.10 21.43
CA LYS A 85 5.80 -7.74 22.39
C LYS A 85 4.52 -8.55 22.22
N TYR A 86 4.10 -8.79 20.96
CA TYR A 86 2.80 -9.41 20.67
C TYR A 86 2.90 -10.84 20.12
N ASN A 87 4.11 -11.39 20.02
CA ASN A 87 4.35 -12.69 19.39
C ASN A 87 3.65 -12.79 18.02
N CYS A 88 3.93 -11.79 17.15
CA CYS A 88 3.30 -11.62 15.87
C CYS A 88 4.36 -11.47 14.78
N ASP A 89 4.29 -12.32 13.76
CA ASP A 89 5.21 -12.33 12.63
C ASP A 89 4.56 -11.86 11.31
N HIS A 90 3.26 -11.48 11.34
CA HIS A 90 2.53 -11.02 10.18
C HIS A 90 2.13 -9.56 10.32
N PHE A 91 2.50 -8.76 9.32
CA PHE A 91 2.25 -7.31 9.31
C PHE A 91 1.53 -6.87 8.05
N PHE A 92 0.67 -5.87 8.21
CA PHE A 92 -0.02 -5.22 7.12
C PHE A 92 0.31 -3.73 7.09
N PHE A 93 0.90 -3.28 5.99
CA PHE A 93 1.10 -1.84 5.75
C PHE A 93 -0.22 -1.16 5.43
N THR A 94 -0.57 -0.14 6.20
CA THR A 94 -1.83 0.63 6.06
C THR A 94 -1.68 1.84 5.14
N ASP A 95 -0.64 1.85 4.36
CA ASP A 95 -0.28 2.93 3.44
C ASP A 95 -1.20 2.93 2.21
N GLU A 96 -1.58 4.09 1.71
CA GLU A 96 -2.38 4.24 0.49
C GLU A 96 -1.61 3.84 -0.78
N ALA A 97 -0.30 3.97 -0.76
CA ALA A 97 0.61 3.47 -1.79
C ALA A 97 2.06 3.54 -1.29
N LEU A 98 2.67 2.41 -1.02
CA LEU A 98 4.07 2.34 -0.58
C LEU A 98 5.02 2.74 -1.69
N PRO A 99 5.93 3.70 -1.45
CA PRO A 99 6.93 4.08 -2.44
C PRO A 99 7.95 2.97 -2.68
N ILE A 100 8.26 2.67 -3.92
CA ILE A 100 9.19 1.60 -4.28
C ILE A 100 10.59 1.82 -3.69
N ASN A 101 11.05 3.07 -3.60
CA ASN A 101 12.34 3.37 -2.99
C ASN A 101 12.37 3.10 -1.49
N PHE A 102 11.27 3.37 -0.78
CA PHE A 102 11.12 3.01 0.62
C PHE A 102 11.17 1.49 0.78
N LEU A 103 10.36 0.75 0.00
CA LEU A 103 10.29 -0.71 0.04
C LEU A 103 11.66 -1.35 -0.22
N ARG A 104 12.43 -0.84 -1.19
CA ARG A 104 13.78 -1.34 -1.45
C ARG A 104 14.68 -1.22 -0.23
N THR A 105 14.65 -0.06 0.44
CA THR A 105 15.48 0.20 1.62
C THR A 105 15.00 -0.64 2.81
N PHE A 106 13.69 -0.72 3.01
CA PHE A 106 13.06 -1.51 4.05
C PHE A 106 13.40 -3.01 3.89
N ALA A 107 13.19 -3.56 2.69
CA ALA A 107 13.46 -4.97 2.40
C ALA A 107 14.94 -5.32 2.61
N ALA A 108 15.86 -4.47 2.15
CA ALA A 108 17.28 -4.67 2.38
C ALA A 108 17.62 -4.73 3.88
N LYS A 109 17.03 -3.85 4.70
CA LYS A 109 17.26 -3.81 6.15
C LYS A 109 16.63 -5.01 6.89
N ILE A 110 15.44 -5.45 6.49
CA ILE A 110 14.82 -6.67 7.03
C ILE A 110 15.75 -7.87 6.83
N ILE A 111 16.31 -8.03 5.62
CA ILE A 111 17.22 -9.12 5.30
C ILE A 111 18.56 -8.98 6.06
N GLU A 112 19.17 -7.79 6.04
CA GLU A 112 20.43 -7.50 6.74
C GLU A 112 20.34 -7.80 8.23
N GLN A 113 19.23 -7.40 8.87
CA GLN A 113 19.00 -7.57 10.29
C GLN A 113 18.37 -8.92 10.64
N LYS A 114 18.14 -9.80 9.65
CA LYS A 114 17.58 -11.14 9.78
C LYS A 114 16.25 -11.16 10.56
N VAL A 115 15.37 -10.20 10.28
CA VAL A 115 14.05 -10.13 10.89
C VAL A 115 13.14 -11.12 10.14
N ASP A 116 12.70 -12.16 10.82
CA ASP A 116 11.86 -13.21 10.24
C ASP A 116 10.37 -12.84 10.38
N VAL A 117 9.81 -12.28 9.34
CA VAL A 117 8.43 -11.75 9.31
C VAL A 117 7.80 -11.99 7.95
N GLN A 118 6.48 -11.91 7.91
CA GLN A 118 5.71 -11.83 6.68
C GLN A 118 4.97 -10.48 6.63
N TRP A 119 4.88 -9.90 5.45
CA TRP A 119 4.19 -8.63 5.30
C TRP A 119 3.40 -8.52 4.01
N THR A 120 2.37 -7.69 4.07
CA THR A 120 1.50 -7.30 2.96
C THR A 120 1.51 -5.79 2.84
N GLY A 121 1.49 -5.27 1.62
CA GLY A 121 1.42 -3.83 1.39
C GLY A 121 0.67 -3.47 0.12
N GLU A 122 0.21 -2.22 0.07
CA GLU A 122 -0.49 -1.66 -1.08
C GLU A 122 0.45 -0.82 -1.95
N LEU A 123 0.42 -1.06 -3.25
CA LEU A 123 1.32 -0.45 -4.23
C LEU A 123 0.55 0.06 -5.44
N LYS A 124 1.16 1.01 -6.12
CA LYS A 124 0.83 1.37 -7.49
C LYS A 124 1.74 0.59 -8.44
N PHE A 125 1.22 0.14 -9.58
CA PHE A 125 2.08 -0.39 -10.64
C PHE A 125 3.03 0.67 -11.18
N GLU A 126 4.32 0.34 -11.22
CA GLU A 126 5.37 1.23 -11.69
C GLU A 126 6.48 0.46 -12.39
N LYS A 127 7.01 1.02 -13.46
CA LYS A 127 8.18 0.48 -14.15
C LYS A 127 9.38 0.29 -13.21
N SER A 128 9.45 1.12 -12.17
CA SER A 128 10.54 1.07 -11.19
C SER A 128 10.54 -0.23 -10.37
N LEU A 129 9.38 -0.87 -10.18
CA LEU A 129 9.25 -2.13 -9.46
C LEU A 129 9.92 -3.31 -10.20
N LEU A 130 9.99 -3.23 -11.53
CA LEU A 130 10.56 -4.26 -12.41
C LEU A 130 12.10 -4.18 -12.54
N LYS A 131 12.74 -3.24 -11.87
CA LYS A 131 14.19 -3.05 -11.97
C LYS A 131 14.94 -3.80 -10.86
N ASP A 132 16.15 -4.23 -11.19
CA ASP A 132 17.16 -4.68 -10.22
C ASP A 132 16.64 -5.78 -9.27
N ASP A 133 15.87 -6.74 -9.78
CA ASP A 133 15.30 -7.87 -9.03
C ASP A 133 14.52 -7.44 -7.77
N ARG A 134 13.86 -6.28 -7.83
CA ARG A 134 13.18 -5.69 -6.67
C ARG A 134 12.07 -6.58 -6.15
N ILE A 135 11.28 -7.22 -7.01
CA ILE A 135 10.20 -8.12 -6.58
C ILE A 135 10.81 -9.32 -5.83
N GLU A 136 11.94 -9.85 -6.28
CA GLU A 136 12.65 -10.91 -5.57
C GLU A 136 13.18 -10.43 -4.21
N LEU A 137 13.70 -9.20 -4.14
CA LEU A 137 14.12 -8.55 -2.89
C LEU A 137 12.94 -8.43 -1.91
N LEU A 138 11.76 -8.02 -2.37
CA LEU A 138 10.57 -7.95 -1.55
C LEU A 138 10.18 -9.36 -1.04
N TYR A 139 10.18 -10.37 -1.90
CA TYR A 139 9.91 -11.74 -1.49
C TYR A 139 10.88 -12.23 -0.40
N LYS A 140 12.18 -12.01 -0.58
CA LYS A 140 13.22 -12.38 0.40
C LYS A 140 13.07 -11.66 1.73
N SER A 141 12.50 -10.46 1.74
CA SER A 141 12.22 -9.71 2.97
C SER A 141 10.92 -10.13 3.68
N GLY A 142 10.25 -11.17 3.20
CA GLY A 142 9.01 -11.66 3.79
C GLY A 142 7.73 -11.14 3.15
N CYS A 143 7.78 -10.42 2.02
CA CYS A 143 6.57 -10.10 1.26
C CYS A 143 5.85 -11.37 0.81
N ARG A 144 4.56 -11.49 1.16
CA ARG A 144 3.75 -12.65 0.75
C ARG A 144 2.52 -12.24 -0.04
N LYS A 145 2.12 -11.00 0.06
CA LYS A 145 0.98 -10.47 -0.68
C LYS A 145 1.21 -9.01 -1.04
N LEU A 146 0.88 -8.64 -2.25
CA LEU A 146 0.83 -7.26 -2.73
C LEU A 146 -0.59 -6.91 -3.18
N ILE A 147 -1.05 -5.73 -2.78
CA ILE A 147 -2.34 -5.19 -3.16
C ILE A 147 -2.09 -4.07 -4.15
N PHE A 148 -2.76 -4.10 -5.28
CA PHE A 148 -2.58 -3.10 -6.34
C PHE A 148 -3.88 -2.39 -6.67
N GLY A 149 -3.85 -1.08 -6.69
CA GLY A 149 -4.85 -0.29 -7.37
C GLY A 149 -4.69 -0.43 -8.88
N LEU A 150 -5.23 -1.50 -9.48
CA LEU A 150 -5.25 -1.69 -10.93
C LEU A 150 -6.28 -0.76 -11.58
N GLU A 151 -7.44 -0.67 -10.99
CA GLU A 151 -8.63 0.09 -11.35
C GLU A 151 -9.28 -0.38 -12.67
N SER A 152 -8.52 -0.53 -13.74
CA SER A 152 -8.97 -1.07 -15.04
C SER A 152 -7.82 -1.77 -15.76
N TYR A 153 -8.11 -2.85 -16.47
CA TYR A 153 -7.16 -3.48 -17.40
C TYR A 153 -7.43 -3.01 -18.83
N ASN A 154 -7.65 -1.69 -18.99
CA ASN A 154 -7.80 -1.04 -20.28
C ASN A 154 -7.02 0.29 -20.29
N GLN A 155 -6.07 0.45 -21.22
CA GLN A 155 -5.16 1.59 -21.25
C GLN A 155 -5.90 2.93 -21.39
N ARG A 156 -6.91 3.00 -22.26
CA ARG A 156 -7.70 4.22 -22.46
C ARG A 156 -8.40 4.65 -21.16
N VAL A 157 -8.93 3.70 -20.41
CA VAL A 157 -9.60 3.97 -19.13
C VAL A 157 -8.59 4.43 -18.09
N LEU A 158 -7.44 3.75 -17.96
CA LEU A 158 -6.33 4.15 -17.07
C LEU A 158 -5.82 5.57 -17.36
N ASP A 159 -5.71 5.93 -18.65
CA ASP A 159 -5.32 7.28 -19.07
C ASP A 159 -6.37 8.32 -18.69
N SER A 160 -7.65 8.00 -18.88
CA SER A 160 -8.78 8.84 -18.46
C SER A 160 -8.82 9.04 -16.93
N MET A 161 -8.47 8.00 -16.17
CA MET A 161 -8.32 8.03 -14.71
C MET A 161 -7.07 8.79 -14.25
N LYS A 162 -6.15 9.12 -15.15
CA LYS A 162 -4.82 9.69 -14.85
C LYS A 162 -4.01 8.81 -13.90
N LYS A 163 -4.18 7.49 -14.00
CA LYS A 163 -3.54 6.52 -13.11
C LYS A 163 -2.03 6.45 -13.34
N GLY A 164 -1.56 6.75 -14.56
CA GLY A 164 -0.14 6.71 -14.93
C GLY A 164 0.44 5.31 -14.76
N VAL A 165 -0.25 4.33 -15.30
CA VAL A 165 0.12 2.90 -15.35
C VAL A 165 0.08 2.47 -16.80
N GLU A 166 1.08 1.72 -17.23
CA GLU A 166 1.14 1.03 -18.52
C GLU A 166 0.76 -0.43 -18.31
N LEU A 167 -0.08 -1.00 -19.16
CA LEU A 167 -0.52 -2.40 -19.03
C LEU A 167 0.65 -3.38 -19.06
N SER A 168 1.70 -3.10 -19.83
CA SER A 168 2.90 -3.94 -19.83
C SER A 168 3.56 -4.05 -18.47
N TRP A 169 3.50 -3.01 -17.62
CA TRP A 169 4.04 -3.09 -16.25
C TRP A 169 3.15 -3.97 -15.36
N VAL A 170 1.85 -4.00 -15.63
CA VAL A 170 0.91 -4.88 -14.92
C VAL A 170 1.23 -6.33 -15.24
N ASP A 171 1.39 -6.66 -16.53
CA ASP A 171 1.69 -8.02 -16.99
C ASP A 171 3.03 -8.52 -16.44
N ASP A 172 4.10 -7.73 -16.62
CA ASP A 172 5.45 -8.09 -16.17
C ASP A 172 5.50 -8.26 -14.63
N THR A 173 4.82 -7.36 -13.88
CA THR A 173 4.76 -7.45 -12.41
C THR A 173 3.99 -8.68 -11.97
N SER A 174 2.86 -8.96 -12.62
CA SER A 174 2.01 -10.11 -12.29
C SER A 174 2.76 -11.42 -12.54
N GLU A 175 3.44 -11.54 -13.68
CA GLU A 175 4.26 -12.71 -13.99
C GLU A 175 5.39 -12.91 -12.97
N ALA A 176 6.08 -11.83 -12.59
CA ALA A 176 7.16 -11.91 -11.61
C ALA A 176 6.65 -12.30 -10.21
N CYS A 177 5.52 -11.75 -9.77
CA CYS A 177 4.89 -12.11 -8.50
C CYS A 177 4.45 -13.58 -8.49
N MET A 178 3.79 -14.05 -9.54
CA MET A 178 3.36 -15.46 -9.67
C MET A 178 4.54 -16.43 -9.61
N LYS A 179 5.63 -16.15 -10.32
CA LYS A 179 6.85 -16.97 -10.30
C LYS A 179 7.44 -17.14 -8.91
N LEU A 180 7.32 -16.13 -8.05
CA LEU A 180 7.84 -16.14 -6.68
C LEU A 180 6.82 -16.61 -5.64
N GLY A 181 5.55 -16.81 -6.02
CA GLY A 181 4.48 -17.14 -5.09
C GLY A 181 4.03 -15.98 -4.21
N ILE A 182 4.19 -14.73 -4.67
CA ILE A 182 3.60 -13.56 -4.03
C ILE A 182 2.14 -13.47 -4.47
N ALA A 183 1.20 -13.58 -3.53
CA ALA A 183 -0.21 -13.40 -3.80
C ALA A 183 -0.51 -11.96 -4.24
N MET A 184 -1.41 -11.78 -5.19
CA MET A 184 -1.83 -10.46 -5.65
C MET A 184 -3.31 -10.23 -5.39
N HIS A 185 -3.64 -9.00 -5.03
CA HIS A 185 -5.01 -8.52 -4.90
C HIS A 185 -5.16 -7.26 -5.74
N PHE A 186 -6.21 -7.18 -6.55
CA PHE A 186 -6.46 -6.03 -7.41
C PHE A 186 -7.73 -5.30 -6.99
N TYR A 187 -7.62 -3.99 -6.80
CA TYR A 187 -8.81 -3.13 -6.77
C TYR A 187 -9.22 -2.78 -8.19
N LEU A 188 -10.51 -2.91 -8.48
CA LEU A 188 -11.10 -2.57 -9.77
C LEU A 188 -12.23 -1.55 -9.57
N ILE A 189 -12.33 -0.62 -10.51
CA ILE A 189 -13.43 0.34 -10.61
C ILE A 189 -14.17 0.03 -11.91
N CYS A 190 -15.43 -0.38 -11.81
CA CYS A 190 -16.29 -0.60 -12.95
C CYS A 190 -17.27 0.57 -13.11
N GLY A 191 -17.49 1.02 -14.34
CA GLY A 191 -18.40 2.12 -14.64
C GLY A 191 -17.77 3.51 -14.48
N PHE A 192 -16.46 3.60 -14.67
CA PHE A 192 -15.80 4.92 -14.76
C PHE A 192 -16.41 5.72 -15.93
N PRO A 193 -16.58 7.06 -15.83
CA PRO A 193 -17.16 7.87 -16.90
C PRO A 193 -16.55 7.56 -18.27
N THR A 194 -17.40 7.26 -19.24
CA THR A 194 -17.05 6.83 -20.61
C THR A 194 -16.53 5.42 -20.79
N GLU A 195 -16.41 4.62 -19.73
CA GLU A 195 -16.04 3.20 -19.82
C GLU A 195 -17.18 2.41 -20.48
N THR A 196 -16.83 1.54 -21.40
CA THR A 196 -17.77 0.63 -22.09
C THR A 196 -17.81 -0.73 -21.40
N GLU A 197 -18.88 -1.50 -21.64
CA GLU A 197 -19.01 -2.87 -21.13
C GLU A 197 -17.83 -3.76 -21.58
N ALA A 198 -17.39 -3.63 -22.81
CA ALA A 198 -16.23 -4.38 -23.32
C ALA A 198 -14.96 -4.09 -22.52
N GLU A 199 -14.71 -2.82 -22.16
CA GLU A 199 -13.55 -2.42 -21.38
C GLU A 199 -13.61 -2.91 -19.92
N VAL A 200 -14.83 -2.97 -19.34
CA VAL A 200 -15.03 -3.63 -18.03
C VAL A 200 -14.68 -5.11 -18.13
N MET A 201 -15.12 -5.77 -19.22
CA MET A 201 -14.84 -7.21 -19.44
C MET A 201 -13.35 -7.48 -19.63
N ASP A 202 -12.57 -6.55 -20.20
CA ASP A 202 -11.10 -6.68 -20.26
C ASP A 202 -10.51 -6.85 -18.84
N SER A 203 -10.98 -6.02 -17.90
CA SER A 203 -10.52 -6.06 -16.50
C SER A 203 -10.92 -7.35 -15.78
N ILE A 204 -12.16 -7.80 -15.98
CA ILE A 204 -12.67 -9.05 -15.39
C ILE A 204 -11.89 -10.25 -15.95
N ASN A 205 -11.71 -10.31 -17.26
CA ASN A 205 -10.98 -11.39 -17.92
C ASN A 205 -9.51 -11.44 -17.49
N PHE A 206 -8.87 -10.29 -17.32
CA PHE A 206 -7.50 -10.26 -16.80
C PHE A 206 -7.40 -10.95 -15.42
N VAL A 207 -8.29 -10.63 -14.49
CA VAL A 207 -8.28 -11.25 -13.16
C VAL A 207 -8.58 -12.74 -13.23
N LEU A 208 -9.55 -13.16 -14.05
CA LEU A 208 -9.91 -14.58 -14.20
C LEU A 208 -8.78 -15.42 -14.80
N ASN A 209 -7.99 -14.85 -15.68
CA ASN A 209 -6.87 -15.52 -16.35
C ASN A 209 -5.57 -15.53 -15.52
N ASN A 210 -5.52 -14.79 -14.41
CA ASN A 210 -4.34 -14.66 -13.53
C ASN A 210 -4.64 -15.14 -12.09
N GLN A 211 -5.41 -16.21 -11.94
CA GLN A 211 -5.73 -16.84 -10.65
C GLN A 211 -4.69 -17.87 -10.23
#